data_dfd05a1226ca281085abbcd54d36d70d
#
_entry.id   dfd05a1226ca281085abbcd54d36d70d
#
_cell.length_a   1.000
_cell.length_b   1.000
_cell.length_c   1.000
_cell.angle_alpha   90.00
_cell.angle_beta   90.00
_cell.angle_gamma   90.00
#
_symmetry.space_group_name_H-M   'P 1'
#
loop_
_entity.id
_entity.type
_entity.pdbx_description
1 polymer ?
#
loop_
_entity_poly.entity_id
_entity_poly.type
_entity_poly.pdbx_seq_one_letter_code
_entity_poly.pdbx_strand_id
1 'polypeptide(L)'
;MLLYRKTCPFLRFLDITLICYCIFQNKSRQQGIYESIHRDLLVAFGSWEFDPMNITNPFPQNEGFVHIWQGYEDRLVLVELQRYISNKLPWIKYHEVPEGGHMFMLVDGWTNRILKALLLGEESLDV
;
A
#
# COMPACT_ATOMS: atom_id res chain seq x y z
N MET A 1 -33.19 -8.63 31.10
CA MET A 1 -33.64 -8.06 29.83
C MET A 1 -32.40 -7.83 28.95
N LEU A 2 -32.03 -8.82 28.14
CA LEU A 2 -30.84 -8.81 27.28
C LEU A 2 -31.18 -8.07 25.99
N LEU A 3 -30.67 -6.86 25.86
CA LEU A 3 -30.71 -6.12 24.60
C LEU A 3 -29.67 -6.69 23.64
N TYR A 4 -30.10 -7.58 22.74
CA TYR A 4 -29.29 -8.05 21.61
C TYR A 4 -29.25 -6.93 20.58
N ARG A 5 -28.19 -6.10 20.61
CA ARG A 5 -27.87 -5.17 19.51
C ARG A 5 -27.35 -6.00 18.34
N LYS A 6 -28.18 -6.18 17.33
CA LYS A 6 -27.73 -6.54 15.98
C LYS A 6 -26.90 -5.37 15.45
N THR A 7 -25.61 -5.38 15.73
CA THR A 7 -24.69 -4.43 15.11
C THR A 7 -24.53 -4.83 13.64
N CYS A 8 -24.91 -3.92 12.73
CA CYS A 8 -24.67 -4.04 11.31
C CYS A 8 -23.17 -4.33 11.07
N PRO A 9 -22.79 -5.35 10.28
CA PRO A 9 -21.40 -5.68 10.00
C PRO A 9 -20.60 -4.49 9.44
N PHE A 10 -21.27 -3.61 8.74
CA PHE A 10 -20.71 -2.40 8.16
C PHE A 10 -20.26 -1.38 9.23
N LEU A 11 -21.01 -1.24 10.34
CA LEU A 11 -20.62 -0.37 11.45
C LEU A 11 -19.39 -0.92 12.20
N ARG A 12 -19.26 -2.24 12.35
CA ARG A 12 -18.06 -2.85 12.95
C ARG A 12 -16.80 -2.60 12.13
N PHE A 13 -16.91 -2.65 10.81
CA PHE A 13 -15.79 -2.38 9.93
C PHE A 13 -15.36 -0.91 10.02
N LEU A 14 -16.30 0.02 10.02
CA LEU A 14 -16.05 1.45 10.23
C LEU A 14 -15.39 1.73 11.59
N ASP A 15 -15.85 1.09 12.66
CA ASP A 15 -15.28 1.24 14.00
C ASP A 15 -13.82 0.76 14.06
N ILE A 16 -13.51 -0.39 13.47
CA ILE A 16 -12.14 -0.92 13.43
C ILE A 16 -11.24 -0.01 12.58
N THR A 17 -11.73 0.47 11.44
CA THR A 17 -10.98 1.36 10.56
C THR A 17 -10.70 2.71 11.24
N LEU A 18 -11.69 3.27 11.94
CA LEU A 18 -11.52 4.49 12.74
C LEU A 18 -10.54 4.30 13.90
N ILE A 19 -10.63 3.18 14.62
CA ILE A 19 -9.71 2.87 15.71
C ILE A 19 -8.29 2.69 15.18
N CYS A 20 -8.11 1.92 14.12
CA CYS A 20 -6.81 1.76 13.45
C CYS A 20 -6.26 3.10 12.97
N TYR A 21 -7.10 3.94 12.35
CA TYR A 21 -6.73 5.27 11.90
C TYR A 21 -6.29 6.18 13.06
N CYS A 22 -7.04 6.19 14.18
CA CYS A 22 -6.69 6.95 15.38
C CYS A 22 -5.39 6.46 16.01
N ILE A 23 -5.19 5.14 16.14
CA ILE A 23 -3.96 4.57 16.69
C ILE A 23 -2.77 4.89 15.78
N PHE A 24 -2.94 4.76 14.48
CA PHE A 24 -1.89 5.08 13.50
C PHE A 24 -1.53 6.56 13.54
N GLN A 25 -2.51 7.45 13.57
CA GLN A 25 -2.29 8.89 13.69
C GLN A 25 -1.56 9.26 15.00
N ASN A 26 -1.94 8.67 16.13
CA ASN A 26 -1.28 8.94 17.38
C ASN A 26 0.18 8.48 17.40
N LYS A 27 0.48 7.32 16.80
CA LYS A 27 1.85 6.84 16.66
C LYS A 27 2.69 7.69 15.72
N SER A 28 2.16 8.07 14.57
CA SER A 28 2.88 8.90 13.60
C SER A 28 3.11 10.33 14.08
N ARG A 29 2.32 10.81 15.05
CA ARG A 29 2.40 12.17 15.60
C ARG A 29 3.08 12.26 16.96
N GLN A 30 3.80 11.24 17.40
CA GLN A 30 4.48 11.23 18.71
C GLN A 30 5.41 12.42 18.94
N GLN A 31 5.99 12.96 17.89
CA GLN A 31 6.91 14.11 17.95
C GLN A 31 6.22 15.43 17.64
N GLY A 32 4.88 15.42 17.48
CA GLY A 32 4.09 16.58 17.09
C GLY A 32 3.74 16.60 15.60
N ILE A 33 2.64 17.26 15.28
CA ILE A 33 2.08 17.27 13.90
C ILE A 33 3.05 17.93 12.91
N TYR A 34 3.64 19.04 13.29
CA TYR A 34 4.54 19.80 12.41
C TYR A 34 5.83 19.03 12.13
N GLU A 35 6.39 18.38 13.12
CA GLU A 35 7.61 17.61 12.97
C GLU A 35 7.38 16.37 12.08
N SER A 36 6.25 15.69 12.24
CA SER A 36 5.89 14.54 11.39
C SER A 36 5.73 14.96 9.93
N ILE A 37 4.97 16.04 9.66
CA ILE A 37 4.81 16.57 8.30
C ILE A 37 6.15 17.02 7.70
N HIS A 38 6.98 17.70 8.49
CA HIS A 38 8.29 18.16 8.03
C HIS A 38 9.18 16.97 7.61
N ARG A 39 9.20 15.89 8.40
CA ARG A 39 9.95 14.67 8.05
C ARG A 39 9.39 13.97 6.83
N ASP A 40 8.08 13.88 6.71
CA ASP A 40 7.44 13.30 5.53
C ASP A 40 7.81 14.07 4.26
N LEU A 41 7.83 15.41 4.33
CA LEU A 41 8.26 16.26 3.22
C LEU A 41 9.75 16.08 2.91
N LEU A 42 10.61 15.95 3.92
CA LEU A 42 12.03 15.68 3.71
C LEU A 42 12.26 14.33 3.03
N VAL A 43 11.50 13.30 3.39
CA VAL A 43 11.57 11.98 2.74
C VAL A 43 11.06 12.07 1.30
N ALA A 44 9.94 12.77 1.07
CA ALA A 44 9.31 12.82 -0.25
C ALA A 44 10.07 13.70 -1.26
N PHE A 45 10.69 14.79 -0.80
CA PHE A 45 11.26 15.85 -1.66
C PHE A 45 12.72 16.20 -1.36
N GLY A 46 13.31 15.58 -0.35
CA GLY A 46 14.71 15.79 0.00
C GLY A 46 15.67 15.10 -0.96
N SER A 47 16.95 15.45 -0.87
CA SER A 47 18.01 14.73 -1.54
C SER A 47 18.32 13.44 -0.79
N TRP A 48 18.22 12.31 -1.47
CA TRP A 48 18.59 11.02 -0.91
C TRP A 48 20.07 10.74 -1.20
N GLU A 49 20.75 10.07 -0.27
CA GLU A 49 22.15 9.66 -0.42
C GLU A 49 22.36 8.52 -1.43
N PHE A 50 21.28 7.90 -1.87
CA PHE A 50 21.28 6.81 -2.83
C PHE A 50 20.28 7.08 -3.96
N ASP A 51 20.53 6.48 -5.10
CA ASP A 51 19.58 6.47 -6.22
C ASP A 51 18.71 5.21 -6.14
N PRO A 52 17.38 5.34 -5.94
CA PRO A 52 16.47 4.21 -5.91
C PRO A 52 16.52 3.34 -7.18
N MET A 53 16.92 3.92 -8.31
CA MET A 53 17.00 3.20 -9.57
C MET A 53 18.25 2.29 -9.68
N ASN A 54 19.21 2.44 -8.77
CA ASN A 54 20.42 1.64 -8.72
C ASN A 54 20.38 0.56 -7.62
N ILE A 55 19.22 0.33 -7.01
CA ILE A 55 19.05 -0.70 -5.99
C ILE A 55 19.19 -2.08 -6.64
N THR A 56 20.10 -2.89 -6.09
CA THR A 56 20.26 -4.28 -6.50
C THR A 56 19.10 -5.15 -5.98
N ASN A 57 18.81 -6.24 -6.69
CA ASN A 57 17.81 -7.20 -6.23
C ASN A 57 18.11 -7.67 -4.80
N PRO A 58 17.25 -7.41 -3.81
CA PRO A 58 17.46 -7.88 -2.44
C PRO A 58 17.30 -9.40 -2.28
N PHE A 59 16.76 -10.08 -3.30
CA PHE A 59 16.50 -11.53 -3.32
C PHE A 59 17.17 -12.21 -4.53
N PRO A 60 18.52 -12.20 -4.63
CA PRO A 60 19.23 -12.69 -5.81
C PRO A 60 19.07 -14.21 -6.04
N GLN A 61 18.69 -14.96 -5.01
CA GLN A 61 18.48 -16.41 -5.08
C GLN A 61 17.00 -16.78 -5.20
N ASN A 62 16.12 -15.83 -5.48
CA ASN A 62 14.66 -15.97 -5.55
C ASN A 62 14.01 -16.47 -4.24
N GLU A 63 14.61 -16.19 -3.10
CA GLU A 63 14.08 -16.47 -1.77
C GLU A 63 12.93 -15.56 -1.36
N GLY A 64 12.66 -14.53 -2.16
CA GLY A 64 11.55 -13.59 -1.97
C GLY A 64 11.30 -12.77 -3.21
N PHE A 65 10.26 -11.96 -3.17
CA PHE A 65 9.85 -11.09 -4.29
C PHE A 65 9.42 -9.72 -3.78
N VAL A 66 9.64 -8.70 -4.60
CA VAL A 66 9.08 -7.36 -4.39
C VAL A 66 7.95 -7.16 -5.39
N HIS A 67 6.81 -6.73 -4.92
CA HIS A 67 5.65 -6.44 -5.76
C HIS A 67 5.30 -4.96 -5.70
N ILE A 68 4.97 -4.38 -6.83
CA ILE A 68 4.32 -3.07 -6.93
C ILE A 68 2.90 -3.30 -7.46
N TRP A 69 1.92 -2.82 -6.72
CA TRP A 69 0.52 -2.81 -7.13
C TRP A 69 0.10 -1.37 -7.40
N GLN A 70 -0.35 -1.08 -8.60
CA GLN A 70 -0.68 0.27 -9.04
C GLN A 70 -2.08 0.31 -9.61
N GLY A 71 -2.90 1.26 -9.14
CA GLY A 71 -4.16 1.59 -9.79
C GLY A 71 -3.92 2.37 -11.08
N TYR A 72 -4.53 1.94 -12.18
CA TYR A 72 -4.40 2.63 -13.46
C TYR A 72 -4.96 4.06 -13.43
N GLU A 73 -6.04 4.26 -12.65
CA GLU A 73 -6.70 5.57 -12.50
C GLU A 73 -6.16 6.38 -11.31
N ASP A 74 -5.01 6.02 -10.77
CA ASP A 74 -4.36 6.77 -9.71
C ASP A 74 -3.88 8.13 -10.24
N ARG A 75 -4.45 9.20 -9.69
CA ARG A 75 -4.11 10.58 -10.05
C ARG A 75 -3.11 11.25 -9.10
N LEU A 76 -2.71 10.57 -8.04
CA LEU A 76 -1.70 11.04 -7.10
C LEU A 76 -0.32 10.50 -7.46
N VAL A 77 -0.25 9.20 -7.74
CA VAL A 77 0.96 8.52 -8.21
C VAL A 77 0.69 8.01 -9.62
N LEU A 78 1.29 8.66 -10.60
CA LEU A 78 1.04 8.37 -12.01
C LEU A 78 1.50 6.95 -12.36
N VAL A 79 0.67 6.23 -13.10
CA VAL A 79 0.95 4.85 -13.54
C VAL A 79 2.23 4.75 -14.36
N GLU A 80 2.56 5.78 -15.14
CA GLU A 80 3.77 5.86 -15.96
C GLU A 80 5.05 5.79 -15.11
N LEU A 81 5.03 6.37 -13.90
CA LEU A 81 6.15 6.31 -12.97
C LEU A 81 6.43 4.87 -12.54
N GLN A 82 5.39 4.14 -12.14
CA GLN A 82 5.53 2.77 -11.68
C GLN A 82 5.92 1.82 -12.82
N ARG A 83 5.40 2.03 -14.03
CA ARG A 83 5.84 1.33 -15.24
C ARG A 83 7.31 1.58 -15.53
N TYR A 84 7.77 2.83 -15.40
CA TYR A 84 9.18 3.17 -15.56
C TYR A 84 10.06 2.45 -14.54
N ILE A 85 9.67 2.46 -13.26
CA ILE A 85 10.40 1.79 -12.17
C ILE A 85 10.50 0.28 -12.45
N SER A 86 9.40 -0.37 -12.76
CA SER A 86 9.38 -1.81 -13.01
C SER A 86 10.20 -2.21 -14.26
N ASN A 87 10.23 -1.37 -15.28
CA ASN A 87 11.07 -1.58 -16.46
C ASN A 87 12.57 -1.42 -16.15
N LYS A 88 12.92 -0.54 -15.23
CA LYS A 88 14.31 -0.32 -14.80
C LYS A 88 14.80 -1.37 -13.82
N LEU A 89 13.91 -1.88 -12.98
CA LEU A 89 14.20 -2.86 -11.94
C LEU A 89 13.43 -4.17 -12.24
N PRO A 90 13.91 -5.01 -13.19
CA PRO A 90 13.16 -6.17 -13.71
C PRO A 90 12.93 -7.28 -12.67
N TRP A 91 13.52 -7.18 -11.51
CA TRP A 91 13.27 -8.07 -10.37
C TRP A 91 12.02 -7.71 -9.57
N ILE A 92 11.36 -6.58 -9.90
CA ILE A 92 10.09 -6.17 -9.30
C ILE A 92 8.95 -6.76 -10.13
N LYS A 93 8.02 -7.45 -9.47
CA LYS A 93 6.76 -7.89 -10.05
C LYS A 93 5.77 -6.74 -10.04
N TYR A 94 5.35 -6.30 -11.23
CA TYR A 94 4.44 -5.17 -11.39
C TYR A 94 3.03 -5.66 -11.70
N HIS A 95 2.05 -5.15 -10.95
CA HIS A 95 0.63 -5.47 -11.10
C HIS A 95 -0.16 -4.19 -11.29
N GLU A 96 -0.91 -4.11 -12.38
CA GLU A 96 -1.75 -2.97 -12.68
C GLU A 96 -3.22 -3.33 -12.49
N VAL A 97 -3.94 -2.46 -11.78
CA VAL A 97 -5.37 -2.62 -11.49
C VAL A 97 -6.15 -1.66 -12.40
N PRO A 98 -6.84 -2.14 -13.46
CA PRO A 98 -7.39 -1.29 -14.52
C PRO A 98 -8.35 -0.20 -14.03
N GLU A 99 -9.23 -0.53 -13.08
CA GLU A 99 -10.22 0.41 -12.52
C GLU A 99 -9.80 0.93 -11.14
N GLY A 100 -8.55 0.72 -10.75
CA GLY A 100 -8.03 1.09 -9.44
C GLY A 100 -7.61 2.56 -9.39
N GLY A 101 -8.11 3.31 -8.41
CA GLY A 101 -7.57 4.61 -8.02
C GLY A 101 -6.49 4.46 -6.94
N HIS A 102 -6.04 5.58 -6.37
CA HIS A 102 -4.99 5.60 -5.33
C HIS A 102 -5.27 4.70 -4.12
N MET A 103 -6.51 4.58 -3.72
CA MET A 103 -6.94 3.82 -2.54
C MET A 103 -7.59 2.47 -2.89
N PHE A 104 -7.34 1.92 -4.07
CA PHE A 104 -7.98 0.68 -4.54
C PHE A 104 -7.82 -0.48 -3.56
N MET A 105 -6.73 -0.51 -2.79
CA MET A 105 -6.50 -1.54 -1.78
C MET A 105 -7.54 -1.58 -0.67
N LEU A 106 -8.27 -0.47 -0.45
CA LEU A 106 -9.36 -0.37 0.54
C LEU A 106 -10.71 -0.85 -0.02
N VAL A 107 -10.80 -1.11 -1.32
CA VAL A 107 -11.98 -1.70 -1.94
C VAL A 107 -12.05 -3.18 -1.57
N ASP A 108 -13.27 -3.66 -1.34
CA ASP A 108 -13.53 -5.03 -0.89
C ASP A 108 -12.83 -6.08 -1.77
N GLY A 109 -12.13 -6.98 -1.10
CA GLY A 109 -11.44 -8.10 -1.73
C GLY A 109 -9.99 -7.82 -2.15
N TRP A 110 -9.59 -6.58 -2.46
CA TRP A 110 -8.23 -6.29 -2.93
C TRP A 110 -7.16 -6.58 -1.89
N THR A 111 -7.35 -6.18 -0.64
CA THR A 111 -6.40 -6.51 0.44
C THR A 111 -6.17 -8.02 0.54
N ASN A 112 -7.25 -8.82 0.46
CA ASN A 112 -7.13 -10.28 0.53
C ASN A 112 -6.40 -10.86 -0.69
N ARG A 113 -6.63 -10.32 -1.88
CA ARG A 113 -5.92 -10.74 -3.12
C ARG A 113 -4.44 -10.45 -3.01
N ILE A 114 -4.06 -9.25 -2.58
CA ILE A 114 -2.66 -8.87 -2.36
C ILE A 114 -2.00 -9.78 -1.33
N LEU A 115 -2.67 -10.03 -0.20
CA LEU A 115 -2.14 -10.93 0.83
C LEU A 115 -1.96 -12.36 0.34
N LYS A 116 -2.89 -12.89 -0.45
CA LYS A 116 -2.76 -14.22 -1.06
C LYS A 116 -1.59 -14.27 -2.04
N ALA A 117 -1.44 -13.27 -2.89
CA ALA A 117 -0.30 -13.19 -3.81
C ALA A 117 1.04 -13.19 -3.07
N LEU A 118 1.14 -12.41 -1.98
CA LEU A 118 2.37 -12.30 -1.20
C LEU A 118 2.67 -13.53 -0.34
N LEU A 119 1.65 -14.16 0.26
CA LEU A 119 1.85 -15.24 1.22
C LEU A 119 1.80 -16.64 0.57
N LEU A 120 0.99 -16.79 -0.48
CA LEU A 120 0.74 -18.08 -1.11
C LEU A 120 1.30 -18.17 -2.53
N GLY A 121 1.77 -17.07 -3.10
CA GLY A 121 2.20 -16.99 -4.49
C GLY A 121 1.05 -17.10 -5.49
N GLU A 122 -0.20 -16.93 -5.05
CA GLU A 122 -1.38 -17.00 -5.92
C GLU A 122 -1.54 -15.69 -6.70
N GLU A 123 -1.07 -15.64 -7.92
CA GLU A 123 -1.15 -14.45 -8.79
C GLU A 123 -2.46 -14.37 -9.60
N SER A 124 -3.50 -15.12 -9.23
CA SER A 124 -4.79 -15.09 -9.95
C SER A 124 -5.45 -13.71 -9.80
N LEU A 125 -5.32 -12.91 -10.86
CA LEU A 125 -6.03 -11.64 -11.05
C LEU A 125 -7.41 -11.84 -11.68
N ASP A 126 -7.96 -13.06 -11.63
CA ASP A 126 -9.24 -13.37 -12.24
C ASP A 126 -10.34 -12.54 -11.57
N VAL A 127 -10.88 -11.60 -12.37
CA VAL A 127 -12.00 -10.72 -12.05
C VAL A 127 -13.30 -11.47 -12.28
#